data_ee6fde2e188ee4a2cc487a375d04c9e9
#
_entry.id   ee6fde2e188ee4a2cc487a375d04c9e9
#
_cell.length_a   1.000
_cell.length_b   1.000
_cell.length_c   1.000
_cell.angle_alpha   90.00
_cell.angle_beta   90.00
_cell.angle_gamma   90.00
#
_symmetry.space_group_name_H-M   'P 1'
#
loop_
_entity.id
_entity.type
_entity.pdbx_description
1 polymer ?
#
loop_
_entity_poly.entity_id
_entity_poly.type
_entity_poly.pdbx_seq_one_letter_code
_entity_poly.pdbx_strand_id
1 'polypeptide(L)'
;MSNLRRVSVFGGREITQDIYDETVILGKMLAKEGYTIFCGGGSGVMEAISKGAEKGNGLVIGILKGRNLEEANEFISIPILTDIGIARNAILAYNCDVALAISGNYGTLSEIAYAFQLKKPVIGYKTWGINPIIKAKSPEDVMLKVKKEFMNV
;
A
#
# COMPACT_ATOMS: atom_id res chain seq x y z
N MET A 1 23.18 4.93 5.71
CA MET A 1 21.90 4.26 5.39
C MET A 1 21.35 4.84 4.09
N SER A 2 20.91 3.97 3.19
CA SER A 2 20.25 4.42 1.98
C SER A 2 18.98 5.18 2.34
N ASN A 3 18.67 6.22 1.59
CA ASN A 3 17.39 6.95 1.70
C ASN A 3 16.25 6.05 1.15
N LEU A 4 15.92 5.01 1.90
CA LEU A 4 14.81 4.13 1.54
C LEU A 4 13.49 4.90 1.66
N ARG A 5 12.79 5.04 0.54
CA ARG A 5 11.47 5.71 0.48
C ARG A 5 10.40 4.62 0.50
N ARG A 6 9.68 4.53 1.59
CA ARG A 6 8.73 3.44 1.86
C ARG A 6 7.30 3.93 1.73
N VAL A 7 6.53 3.23 0.89
CA VAL A 7 5.09 3.46 0.74
C VAL A 7 4.36 2.19 1.16
N SER A 8 3.54 2.26 2.21
CA SER A 8 2.64 1.16 2.56
C SER A 8 1.31 1.37 1.86
N VAL A 9 0.82 0.33 1.19
CA VAL A 9 -0.44 0.35 0.45
C VAL A 9 -1.47 -0.47 1.20
N PHE A 10 -2.53 0.21 1.63
CA PHE A 10 -3.70 -0.36 2.30
C PHE A 10 -4.82 -0.51 1.29
N GLY A 11 -5.56 -1.60 1.32
CA GLY A 11 -6.65 -1.73 0.38
C GLY A 11 -7.47 -3.00 0.51
N GLY A 12 -8.57 -3.04 -0.23
CA GLY A 12 -9.53 -4.13 -0.17
C GLY A 12 -9.07 -5.40 -0.86
N ARG A 13 -9.55 -6.54 -0.35
CA ARG A 13 -9.36 -7.86 -0.95
C ARG A 13 -10.25 -8.08 -2.15
N GLU A 14 -11.43 -7.48 -2.15
CA GLU A 14 -12.43 -7.56 -3.19
C GLU A 14 -12.63 -6.18 -3.79
N ILE A 15 -12.29 -6.02 -5.04
CA ILE A 15 -12.36 -4.75 -5.76
C ILE A 15 -12.91 -4.96 -7.16
N THR A 16 -13.40 -3.88 -7.76
CA THR A 16 -13.82 -3.91 -9.16
C THR A 16 -12.61 -4.01 -10.09
N GLN A 17 -12.86 -4.45 -11.33
CA GLN A 17 -11.79 -4.54 -12.33
C GLN A 17 -11.15 -3.19 -12.62
N ASP A 18 -11.94 -2.12 -12.63
CA ASP A 18 -11.45 -0.75 -12.85
C ASP A 18 -10.44 -0.35 -11.78
N ILE A 19 -10.75 -0.59 -10.50
CA ILE A 19 -9.84 -0.30 -9.39
C ILE A 19 -8.59 -1.18 -9.49
N TYR A 20 -8.74 -2.46 -9.87
CA TYR A 20 -7.61 -3.36 -10.06
C TYR A 20 -6.65 -2.80 -11.13
N ASP A 21 -7.17 -2.45 -12.30
CA ASP A 21 -6.37 -1.93 -13.42
C ASP A 21 -5.67 -0.60 -13.06
N GLU A 22 -6.37 0.32 -12.41
CA GLU A 22 -5.80 1.58 -11.94
C GLU A 22 -4.70 1.34 -10.89
N THR A 23 -4.88 0.36 -10.02
CA THR A 23 -3.90 0.00 -9.00
C THR A 23 -2.65 -0.63 -9.61
N VAL A 24 -2.79 -1.42 -10.66
CA VAL A 24 -1.64 -1.94 -11.43
C VAL A 24 -0.83 -0.79 -12.02
N ILE A 25 -1.49 0.18 -12.63
CA ILE A 25 -0.83 1.38 -13.18
C ILE A 25 -0.06 2.10 -12.08
N LEU A 26 -0.69 2.29 -10.94
CA LEU A 26 -0.10 2.98 -9.80
C LEU A 26 1.13 2.25 -9.24
N GLY A 27 1.06 0.92 -9.14
CA GLY A 27 2.19 0.10 -8.71
C GLY A 27 3.41 0.25 -9.61
N LYS A 28 3.17 0.28 -10.93
CA LYS A 28 4.23 0.52 -11.92
C LYS A 28 4.84 1.91 -11.78
N MET A 29 4.01 2.92 -11.55
CA MET A 29 4.47 4.31 -11.35
C MET A 29 5.32 4.43 -10.09
N LEU A 30 4.87 3.85 -8.97
CA LEU A 30 5.63 3.85 -7.71
C LEU A 30 6.99 3.17 -7.88
N ALA A 31 7.01 2.01 -8.52
CA ALA A 31 8.24 1.25 -8.76
C ALA A 31 9.25 2.03 -9.62
N LYS A 32 8.78 2.66 -10.68
CA LYS A 32 9.64 3.47 -11.57
C LYS A 32 10.26 4.67 -10.88
N GLU A 33 9.59 5.21 -9.87
CA GLU A 33 10.13 6.32 -9.05
C GLU A 33 11.03 5.82 -7.91
N GLY A 34 11.25 4.51 -7.81
CA GLY A 34 12.16 3.90 -6.83
C GLY A 34 11.59 3.80 -5.42
N TYR A 35 10.28 3.82 -5.25
CA TYR A 35 9.66 3.56 -3.95
C TYR A 35 9.67 2.07 -3.64
N THR A 36 9.99 1.74 -2.39
CA THR A 36 9.78 0.38 -1.86
C THR A 36 8.36 0.28 -1.35
N ILE A 37 7.62 -0.72 -1.83
CA ILE A 37 6.21 -0.90 -1.51
C ILE A 37 6.06 -1.97 -0.43
N PHE A 38 5.25 -1.68 0.58
CA PHE A 38 4.80 -2.62 1.60
C PHE A 38 3.30 -2.82 1.46
N CYS A 39 2.84 -4.05 1.53
CA CYS A 39 1.41 -4.34 1.54
C CYS A 39 1.13 -5.63 2.32
N GLY A 40 -0.13 -5.97 2.49
CA GLY A 40 -0.53 -7.18 3.20
C GLY A 40 -0.31 -8.49 2.45
N GLY A 41 0.08 -8.43 1.20
CA GLY A 41 0.49 -9.61 0.43
C GLY A 41 -0.64 -10.48 -0.13
N GLY A 42 -1.91 -10.13 0.07
CA GLY A 42 -3.06 -10.91 -0.37
C GLY A 42 -3.61 -10.52 -1.74
N SER A 43 -4.91 -10.68 -1.91
CA SER A 43 -5.64 -10.42 -3.15
C SER A 43 -6.09 -8.96 -3.29
N GLY A 44 -6.77 -8.64 -4.37
CA GLY A 44 -7.35 -7.32 -4.61
C GLY A 44 -6.31 -6.24 -4.81
N VAL A 45 -6.39 -5.17 -4.02
CA VAL A 45 -5.44 -4.05 -4.08
C VAL A 45 -4.01 -4.52 -3.85
N MET A 46 -3.80 -5.43 -2.92
CA MET A 46 -2.47 -5.97 -2.59
C MET A 46 -1.84 -6.68 -3.78
N GLU A 47 -2.62 -7.48 -4.49
CA GLU A 47 -2.16 -8.17 -5.71
C GLU A 47 -1.91 -7.18 -6.84
N ALA A 48 -2.84 -6.27 -7.08
CA ALA A 48 -2.75 -5.30 -8.18
C ALA A 48 -1.54 -4.37 -8.04
N ILE A 49 -1.29 -3.86 -6.83
CA ILE A 49 -0.12 -3.00 -6.58
C ILE A 49 1.18 -3.77 -6.79
N SER A 50 1.22 -5.03 -6.35
CA SER A 50 2.39 -5.90 -6.49
C SER A 50 2.66 -6.23 -7.95
N LYS A 51 1.62 -6.56 -8.70
CA LYS A 51 1.70 -6.82 -10.15
C LYS A 51 2.23 -5.60 -10.91
N GLY A 52 1.74 -4.43 -10.57
CA GLY A 52 2.21 -3.18 -11.17
C GLY A 52 3.68 -2.92 -10.83
N ALA A 53 4.06 -3.11 -9.58
CA ALA A 53 5.43 -2.93 -9.15
C ALA A 53 6.40 -3.87 -9.88
N GLU A 54 6.03 -5.12 -10.07
CA GLU A 54 6.82 -6.08 -10.86
C GLU A 54 7.05 -5.57 -12.28
N LYS A 55 6.01 -5.04 -12.93
CA LYS A 55 6.12 -4.43 -14.26
C LYS A 55 7.07 -3.23 -14.31
N GLY A 56 7.27 -2.56 -13.20
CA GLY A 56 8.19 -1.44 -13.04
C GLY A 56 9.54 -1.84 -12.46
N ASN A 57 9.84 -3.12 -12.32
CA ASN A 57 11.04 -3.66 -11.69
C ASN A 57 11.25 -3.16 -10.26
N GLY A 58 10.15 -2.99 -9.52
CA GLY A 58 10.15 -2.54 -8.15
C GLY A 58 10.18 -3.68 -7.14
N LEU A 59 10.37 -3.30 -5.87
CA LEU A 59 10.41 -4.21 -4.74
C LEU A 59 9.12 -4.09 -3.92
N VAL A 60 8.46 -5.23 -3.68
CA VAL A 60 7.28 -5.31 -2.82
C VAL A 60 7.54 -6.27 -1.67
N ILE A 61 7.37 -5.76 -0.46
CA ILE A 61 7.45 -6.54 0.77
C ILE A 61 6.01 -6.81 1.24
N GLY A 62 5.65 -8.08 1.26
CA GLY A 62 4.34 -8.53 1.73
C GLY A 62 4.41 -8.94 3.20
N ILE A 63 3.72 -8.21 4.05
CA ILE A 63 3.61 -8.55 5.48
C ILE A 63 2.37 -9.42 5.65
N LEU A 64 2.57 -10.73 5.71
CA LEU A 64 1.48 -11.71 5.78
C LEU A 64 0.96 -11.87 7.19
N LYS A 65 -0.34 -12.12 7.34
CA LYS A 65 -0.98 -12.29 8.64
C LYS A 65 -0.80 -13.67 9.25
N GLY A 66 -0.50 -14.69 8.43
CA GLY A 66 -0.38 -16.08 8.85
C GLY A 66 1.05 -16.59 8.87
N ARG A 67 1.16 -17.90 8.74
CA ARG A 67 2.44 -18.63 8.79
C ARG A 67 2.78 -19.37 7.50
N ASN A 68 1.97 -19.24 6.46
CA ASN A 68 2.14 -19.95 5.21
C ASN A 68 2.50 -18.99 4.07
N LEU A 69 3.56 -19.30 3.34
CA LEU A 69 3.98 -18.53 2.17
C LEU A 69 2.92 -18.53 1.05
N GLU A 70 2.10 -19.56 1.00
CA GLU A 70 1.01 -19.69 0.02
C GLU A 70 -0.06 -18.60 0.16
N GLU A 71 -0.11 -17.88 1.28
CA GLU A 71 -0.99 -16.75 1.48
C GLU A 71 -0.58 -15.53 0.64
N ALA A 72 0.68 -15.48 0.20
CA ALA A 72 1.20 -14.38 -0.61
C ALA A 72 0.72 -14.49 -2.05
N ASN A 73 0.31 -13.37 -2.65
CA ASN A 73 0.09 -13.34 -4.08
C ASN A 73 1.42 -13.55 -4.83
N GLU A 74 1.33 -13.98 -6.09
CA GLU A 74 2.50 -14.39 -6.88
C GLU A 74 3.49 -13.26 -7.21
N PHE A 75 3.10 -11.99 -7.01
CA PHE A 75 3.91 -10.83 -7.36
C PHE A 75 4.70 -10.26 -6.18
N ILE A 76 4.56 -10.82 -4.99
CA ILE A 76 5.32 -10.38 -3.81
C ILE A 76 6.80 -10.73 -3.98
N SER A 77 7.68 -9.75 -3.79
CA SER A 77 9.13 -9.96 -3.88
C SER A 77 9.68 -10.64 -2.63
N ILE A 78 9.29 -10.14 -1.46
CA ILE A 78 9.74 -10.64 -0.16
C ILE A 78 8.53 -10.84 0.73
N PRO A 79 8.08 -12.07 0.94
CA PRO A 79 7.01 -12.34 1.91
C PRO A 79 7.59 -12.46 3.32
N ILE A 80 6.92 -11.83 4.29
CA ILE A 80 7.27 -11.89 5.71
C ILE A 80 6.11 -12.51 6.48
N LEU A 81 6.34 -13.64 7.08
CA LEU A 81 5.36 -14.36 7.91
C LEU A 81 5.32 -13.74 9.31
N THR A 82 4.15 -13.41 9.81
CA THR A 82 3.99 -12.82 11.15
C THR A 82 3.26 -13.70 12.14
N ASP A 83 2.31 -14.49 11.66
CA ASP A 83 1.42 -15.33 12.47
C ASP A 83 0.66 -14.57 13.58
N ILE A 84 0.42 -13.27 13.37
CA ILE A 84 -0.30 -12.44 14.35
C ILE A 84 -1.70 -12.00 13.86
N GLY A 85 -2.16 -12.55 12.73
CA GLY A 85 -3.46 -12.24 12.18
C GLY A 85 -3.61 -10.78 11.76
N ILE A 86 -4.77 -10.20 12.01
CA ILE A 86 -5.09 -8.82 11.60
C ILE A 86 -4.24 -7.77 12.30
N ALA A 87 -3.60 -8.08 13.40
CA ALA A 87 -2.65 -7.17 14.07
C ALA A 87 -1.46 -6.80 13.17
N ARG A 88 -1.19 -7.59 12.12
CA ARG A 88 -0.23 -7.28 11.06
C ARG A 88 -0.46 -5.89 10.44
N ASN A 89 -1.69 -5.39 10.45
CA ASN A 89 -2.04 -4.08 9.90
C ASN A 89 -1.27 -2.94 10.58
N ALA A 90 -0.98 -3.06 11.87
CA ALA A 90 -0.14 -2.11 12.59
C ALA A 90 1.30 -2.09 12.03
N ILE A 91 1.83 -3.26 11.66
CA ILE A 91 3.20 -3.37 11.10
C ILE A 91 3.30 -2.59 9.79
N LEU A 92 2.30 -2.63 8.95
CA LEU A 92 2.26 -1.84 7.71
C LEU A 92 2.33 -0.35 7.98
N ALA A 93 1.61 0.13 8.99
CA ALA A 93 1.62 1.55 9.36
C ALA A 93 2.99 1.98 9.93
N TYR A 94 3.66 1.13 10.72
CA TYR A 94 5.00 1.41 11.21
C TYR A 94 6.06 1.49 10.11
N ASN A 95 5.90 0.72 9.04
CA ASN A 95 6.91 0.53 8.01
C ASN A 95 6.73 1.42 6.79
N CYS A 96 6.13 2.58 6.92
CA CYS A 96 6.01 3.53 5.81
C CYS A 96 6.44 4.93 6.21
N ASP A 97 6.81 5.69 5.21
CA ASP A 97 6.99 7.14 5.31
C ASP A 97 5.69 7.83 4.84
N VAL A 98 5.03 7.24 3.85
CA VAL A 98 3.73 7.67 3.32
C VAL A 98 2.85 6.44 3.17
N ALA A 99 1.60 6.54 3.59
CA ALA A 99 0.59 5.50 3.39
C ALA A 99 -0.33 5.87 2.22
N LEU A 100 -0.73 4.86 1.46
CA LEU A 100 -1.68 4.97 0.36
C LEU A 100 -2.83 4.01 0.62
N ALA A 101 -4.04 4.54 0.75
CA ALA A 101 -5.25 3.75 0.94
C ALA A 101 -6.08 3.73 -0.34
N ILE A 102 -6.44 2.55 -0.82
CA ILE A 102 -7.21 2.35 -2.05
C ILE A 102 -8.40 1.45 -1.75
N SER A 103 -9.64 1.94 -2.02
CA SER A 103 -10.84 1.16 -1.73
C SER A 103 -10.86 0.69 -0.26
N GLY A 104 -11.30 -0.52 -0.03
CA GLY A 104 -11.17 -1.18 1.27
C GLY A 104 -12.35 -1.04 2.21
N ASN A 105 -12.36 -1.91 3.20
CA ASN A 105 -13.40 -2.01 4.20
C ASN A 105 -12.78 -1.81 5.60
N TYR A 106 -13.19 -2.56 6.60
CA TYR A 106 -12.76 -2.35 7.99
C TYR A 106 -11.27 -2.60 8.22
N GLY A 107 -10.68 -3.57 7.50
CA GLY A 107 -9.23 -3.79 7.57
C GLY A 107 -8.45 -2.56 7.13
N THR A 108 -8.83 -1.99 6.00
CA THR A 108 -8.24 -0.74 5.49
C THR A 108 -8.47 0.42 6.45
N LEU A 109 -9.66 0.53 7.05
CA LEU A 109 -9.93 1.55 8.05
C LEU A 109 -8.99 1.41 9.26
N SER A 110 -8.72 0.19 9.71
CA SER A 110 -7.80 -0.05 10.82
C SER A 110 -6.37 0.40 10.48
N GLU A 111 -5.91 0.12 9.27
CA GLU A 111 -4.59 0.54 8.77
C GLU A 111 -4.49 2.07 8.70
N ILE A 112 -5.52 2.73 8.20
CA ILE A 112 -5.62 4.20 8.17
C ILE A 112 -5.54 4.77 9.59
N ALA A 113 -6.30 4.20 10.53
CA ALA A 113 -6.30 4.65 11.92
C ALA A 113 -4.93 4.49 12.57
N TYR A 114 -4.23 3.37 12.36
CA TYR A 114 -2.87 3.19 12.83
C TYR A 114 -1.92 4.24 12.23
N ALA A 115 -2.02 4.49 10.92
CA ALA A 115 -1.18 5.49 10.27
C ALA A 115 -1.38 6.88 10.87
N PHE A 116 -2.62 7.30 11.12
CA PHE A 116 -2.90 8.57 11.78
C PHE A 116 -2.37 8.62 13.22
N GLN A 117 -2.52 7.53 13.97
CA GLN A 117 -1.97 7.44 15.33
C GLN A 117 -0.45 7.65 15.31
N LEU A 118 0.22 7.18 14.28
CA LEU A 118 1.67 7.32 14.09
C LEU A 118 2.07 8.60 13.36
N LYS A 119 1.11 9.50 13.10
CA LYS A 119 1.32 10.77 12.38
C LYS A 119 1.91 10.60 10.99
N LYS A 120 1.57 9.50 10.33
CA LYS A 120 1.95 9.25 8.94
C LYS A 120 0.93 9.90 8.01
N PRO A 121 1.35 10.57 6.92
CA PRO A 121 0.42 11.06 5.92
C PRO A 121 -0.26 9.89 5.20
N VAL A 122 -1.56 10.01 4.97
CA VAL A 122 -2.36 9.02 4.25
C VAL A 122 -2.98 9.68 3.02
N ILE A 123 -2.62 9.16 1.86
CA ILE A 123 -3.24 9.55 0.59
C ILE A 123 -4.33 8.53 0.29
N GLY A 124 -5.54 8.98 0.00
CA GLY A 124 -6.68 8.13 -0.26
C GLY A 124 -7.16 8.21 -1.69
N TYR A 125 -7.38 7.06 -2.31
CA TYR A 125 -7.95 6.93 -3.65
C TYR A 125 -9.14 5.98 -3.61
N LYS A 126 -10.35 6.51 -3.86
CA LYS A 126 -11.60 5.74 -3.83
C LYS A 126 -11.77 4.93 -2.54
N THR A 127 -11.47 5.55 -1.40
CA THR A 127 -11.47 4.92 -0.06
C THR A 127 -12.31 5.73 0.93
N TRP A 128 -12.16 5.45 2.21
CA TRP A 128 -12.84 6.15 3.30
C TRP A 128 -12.64 7.67 3.22
N GLY A 129 -13.71 8.42 3.50
CA GLY A 129 -13.68 9.89 3.50
C GLY A 129 -13.46 10.48 4.88
N ILE A 130 -12.38 10.13 5.55
CA ILE A 130 -12.07 10.55 6.92
C ILE A 130 -10.95 11.60 6.89
N ASN A 131 -11.12 12.70 7.64
CA ASN A 131 -10.04 13.65 7.84
C ASN A 131 -8.97 13.04 8.78
N PRO A 132 -7.67 13.23 8.54
CA PRO A 132 -7.07 14.10 7.51
C PRO A 132 -6.57 13.35 6.24
N ILE A 133 -7.32 12.40 5.71
CA ILE A 133 -6.94 11.74 4.44
C ILE A 133 -6.77 12.79 3.34
N ILE A 134 -5.65 12.71 2.63
CA ILE A 134 -5.37 13.53 1.45
C ILE A 134 -6.03 12.86 0.25
N LYS A 135 -7.14 13.38 -0.21
CA LYS A 135 -7.92 12.77 -1.31
C LYS A 135 -7.25 12.96 -2.65
N ALA A 136 -7.11 11.89 -3.41
CA ALA A 136 -6.61 11.91 -4.78
C ALA A 136 -7.73 11.54 -5.77
N LYS A 137 -7.65 12.09 -6.98
CA LYS A 137 -8.69 11.98 -8.02
C LYS A 137 -8.37 10.95 -9.10
N SER A 138 -7.10 10.59 -9.24
CA SER A 138 -6.60 9.71 -10.30
C SER A 138 -5.29 9.07 -9.86
N PRO A 139 -4.80 8.00 -10.53
CA PRO A 139 -3.47 7.47 -10.28
C PRO A 139 -2.36 8.52 -10.41
N GLU A 140 -2.44 9.39 -11.40
CA GLU A 140 -1.48 10.48 -11.60
C GLU A 140 -1.50 11.46 -10.42
N ASP A 141 -2.70 11.79 -9.93
CA ASP A 141 -2.86 12.68 -8.77
C ASP A 141 -2.33 12.04 -7.48
N VAL A 142 -2.50 10.72 -7.32
CA VAL A 142 -1.87 9.97 -6.22
C VAL A 142 -0.36 10.18 -6.25
N MET A 143 0.26 9.99 -7.41
CA MET A 143 1.73 10.13 -7.55
C MET A 143 2.21 11.54 -7.23
N LEU A 144 1.49 12.56 -7.68
CA LEU A 144 1.82 13.96 -7.34
C LEU A 144 1.80 14.17 -5.82
N LYS A 145 0.78 13.65 -5.15
CA LYS A 145 0.62 13.78 -3.70
C LYS A 145 1.67 12.96 -2.93
N VAL A 146 1.99 11.75 -3.37
CA VAL A 146 3.07 10.95 -2.79
C VAL A 146 4.39 11.70 -2.87
N LYS A 147 4.75 12.19 -4.05
CA LYS A 147 5.99 12.96 -4.25
C LYS A 147 6.05 14.19 -3.34
N LYS A 148 4.94 14.92 -3.23
CA LYS A 148 4.84 16.10 -2.37
C LYS A 148 5.12 15.77 -0.91
N GLU A 149 4.57 14.67 -0.40
CA GLU A 149 4.79 14.26 1.00
C GLU A 149 6.27 13.91 1.25
N PHE A 150 6.93 13.25 0.30
CA PHE A 150 8.37 12.96 0.43
C PHE A 150 9.26 14.22 0.34
N MET A 151 8.79 15.27 -0.30
CA MET A 151 9.51 16.55 -0.34
C MET A 151 9.39 17.35 0.96
N ASN A 152 8.37 17.08 1.77
CA ASN A 152 8.10 17.79 3.02
C ASN A 152 8.80 17.16 4.24
N VAL A 153 9.56 16.11 4.01
CA VAL A 153 10.29 15.38 5.08
C VAL A 153 11.68 15.97 5.30
#